data_6e2164241263fe307054cba872ac4044
#
_entry.id   6e2164241263fe307054cba872ac4044
#
_cell.length_a   1.000
_cell.length_b   1.000
_cell.length_c   1.000
_cell.angle_alpha   90.00
_cell.angle_beta   90.00
_cell.angle_gamma   90.00
#
_symmetry.space_group_name_H-M   'P 1'
#
loop_
_entity.id
_entity.type
_entity.pdbx_description
1 polymer ?
#
loop_
_entity_poly.entity_id
_entity_poly.type
_entity_poly.pdbx_seq_one_letter_code
_entity_poly.pdbx_strand_id
1 'polypeptide(L)'
;MKKIGFLSFGHWTPSPQSQTRSAADTLLQSIELAVAAEQLGADGAYFRVHHFARQLASPFPLLAAVGARTGRIEIGTAVIDMRYENPLYMVEDASAADLIAGGRLQLGISRGSPEQVIDGWRYFGYQPAEGESDADMGRRHAQIFLDMLRGEGFAEPNPQPMFPNPPGLLRLEPTSMGLRERIWWGAGSNATAVWAAKLGMNLQSSTLKSDETGEAFHVQQAAQIRAYRAAWKEAGHAREPRVSVSRSIFALIDDRDRAYFGNGREEEDQIGFIDPQTRAIFGRSYAAEPDVLIEQLRKDEAIAEADTLLLTVPNQLGVAYNAHVIEAILTHVAPALGWR
;
A
#
# COMPACT_ATOMS: atom_id res chain seq x y z
N MET A 1 -13.86 -10.60 -11.31
CA MET A 1 -13.15 -11.27 -10.21
C MET A 1 -12.31 -10.21 -9.51
N LYS A 2 -12.37 -10.09 -8.17
CA LYS A 2 -11.64 -9.11 -7.39
C LYS A 2 -10.33 -9.71 -6.90
N LYS A 3 -9.22 -8.97 -6.98
CA LYS A 3 -7.96 -9.39 -6.35
C LYS A 3 -8.04 -9.22 -4.84
N ILE A 4 -7.60 -10.22 -4.08
CA ILE A 4 -7.57 -10.19 -2.62
C ILE A 4 -6.13 -10.38 -2.16
N GLY A 5 -5.60 -9.38 -1.47
CA GLY A 5 -4.30 -9.42 -0.83
C GLY A 5 -4.39 -9.11 0.65
N PHE A 6 -3.26 -9.17 1.35
CA PHE A 6 -3.17 -8.67 2.71
C PHE A 6 -2.34 -7.39 2.80
N LEU A 7 -2.61 -6.60 3.83
CA LEU A 7 -1.82 -5.45 4.25
C LEU A 7 -1.31 -5.67 5.68
N SER A 8 0.01 -5.74 5.84
CA SER A 8 0.66 -5.78 7.14
C SER A 8 1.24 -4.41 7.51
N PHE A 9 0.93 -3.95 8.72
CA PHE A 9 1.56 -2.75 9.29
C PHE A 9 2.96 -3.03 9.85
N GLY A 10 3.30 -4.30 10.03
CA GLY A 10 4.61 -4.72 10.52
C GLY A 10 4.95 -4.25 11.92
N HIS A 11 3.94 -4.09 12.79
CA HIS A 11 4.17 -3.71 14.18
C HIS A 11 4.98 -4.76 14.93
N TRP A 12 5.89 -4.29 15.77
CA TRP A 12 6.56 -5.14 16.74
C TRP A 12 6.57 -4.52 18.14
N THR A 13 6.38 -5.36 19.14
CA THR A 13 6.30 -4.93 20.53
C THR A 13 6.98 -5.97 21.42
N PRO A 14 7.94 -5.60 22.26
CA PRO A 14 8.61 -6.53 23.17
C PRO A 14 7.69 -6.92 24.35
N SER A 15 6.61 -7.63 24.02
CA SER A 15 5.58 -8.12 24.94
C SER A 15 5.41 -9.61 24.78
N PRO A 16 5.18 -10.37 25.88
CA PRO A 16 4.91 -11.82 25.81
C PRO A 16 3.70 -12.17 24.95
N GLN A 17 2.72 -11.28 24.81
CA GLN A 17 1.52 -11.48 24.02
C GLN A 17 1.74 -11.29 22.51
N SER A 18 2.83 -10.61 22.11
CA SER A 18 3.16 -10.41 20.70
C SER A 18 4.01 -11.55 20.16
N GLN A 19 3.67 -12.04 18.97
CA GLN A 19 4.53 -12.98 18.22
C GLN A 19 5.62 -12.25 17.43
N THR A 20 5.46 -10.93 17.21
CA THR A 20 6.48 -10.04 16.63
C THR A 20 7.04 -9.15 17.74
N ARG A 21 8.10 -9.62 18.42
CA ARG A 21 8.71 -8.94 19.59
C ARG A 21 9.85 -8.02 19.23
N SER A 22 10.44 -8.22 18.07
CA SER A 22 11.57 -7.47 17.53
C SER A 22 11.36 -7.07 16.07
N ALA A 23 12.20 -6.16 15.57
CA ALA A 23 12.25 -5.82 14.17
C ALA A 23 12.60 -7.04 13.28
N ALA A 24 13.48 -7.95 13.77
CA ALA A 24 13.82 -9.17 13.05
C ALA A 24 12.60 -10.09 12.91
N ASP A 25 11.82 -10.28 13.98
CA ASP A 25 10.62 -11.13 13.94
C ASP A 25 9.64 -10.61 12.88
N THR A 26 9.36 -9.30 12.86
CA THR A 26 8.38 -8.74 11.91
C THR A 26 8.86 -8.84 10.46
N LEU A 27 10.16 -8.66 10.19
CA LEU A 27 10.72 -8.81 8.85
C LEU A 27 10.62 -10.28 8.37
N LEU A 28 11.08 -11.23 9.18
CA LEU A 28 11.08 -12.65 8.81
C LEU A 28 9.65 -13.20 8.69
N GLN A 29 8.77 -12.88 9.65
CA GLN A 29 7.36 -13.30 9.59
C GLN A 29 6.60 -12.64 8.44
N SER A 30 6.98 -11.44 7.99
CA SER A 30 6.40 -10.82 6.79
C SER A 30 6.71 -11.64 5.52
N ILE A 31 7.94 -12.17 5.40
CA ILE A 31 8.32 -13.06 4.30
C ILE A 31 7.54 -14.37 4.38
N GLU A 32 7.49 -15.00 5.56
CA GLU A 32 6.77 -16.26 5.78
C GLU A 32 5.26 -16.12 5.49
N LEU A 33 4.65 -15.01 5.92
CA LEU A 33 3.23 -14.75 5.66
C LEU A 33 2.95 -14.57 4.16
N ALA A 34 3.84 -13.89 3.42
CA ALA A 34 3.67 -13.74 1.97
C ALA A 34 3.72 -15.10 1.24
N VAL A 35 4.61 -15.99 1.67
CA VAL A 35 4.68 -17.37 1.14
C VAL A 35 3.41 -18.14 1.49
N ALA A 36 2.95 -18.08 2.74
CA ALA A 36 1.71 -18.75 3.16
C ALA A 36 0.48 -18.22 2.41
N ALA A 37 0.37 -16.90 2.26
CA ALA A 37 -0.72 -16.26 1.52
C ALA A 37 -0.75 -16.69 0.04
N GLU A 38 0.42 -16.80 -0.60
CA GLU A 38 0.52 -17.33 -1.98
C GLU A 38 0.01 -18.77 -2.08
N GLN A 39 0.38 -19.62 -1.11
CA GLN A 39 -0.07 -21.01 -1.06
C GLN A 39 -1.59 -21.14 -0.87
N LEU A 40 -2.19 -20.23 -0.10
CA LEU A 40 -3.65 -20.14 0.09
C LEU A 40 -4.38 -19.55 -1.11
N GLY A 41 -3.66 -19.05 -2.11
CA GLY A 41 -4.25 -18.47 -3.31
C GLY A 41 -4.51 -16.97 -3.24
N ALA A 42 -4.01 -16.24 -2.26
CA ALA A 42 -4.07 -14.78 -2.23
C ALA A 42 -3.35 -14.16 -3.44
N ASP A 43 -3.79 -12.96 -3.84
CA ASP A 43 -3.26 -12.27 -5.02
C ASP A 43 -2.17 -11.25 -4.69
N GLY A 44 -2.08 -10.78 -3.44
CA GLY A 44 -1.15 -9.71 -3.08
C GLY A 44 -0.66 -9.73 -1.63
N ALA A 45 0.60 -9.33 -1.43
CA ALA A 45 1.24 -9.11 -0.15
C ALA A 45 1.73 -7.66 -0.08
N TYR A 46 1.12 -6.85 0.77
CA TYR A 46 1.41 -5.43 0.86
C TYR A 46 1.88 -5.07 2.27
N PHE A 47 2.85 -4.14 2.32
CA PHE A 47 3.49 -3.72 3.55
C PHE A 47 3.39 -2.20 3.71
N ARG A 48 3.00 -1.75 4.91
CA ARG A 48 3.04 -0.34 5.27
C ARG A 48 4.47 0.06 5.63
N VAL A 49 4.85 1.29 5.27
CA VAL A 49 6.18 1.84 5.56
C VAL A 49 6.01 3.08 6.45
N HIS A 50 6.70 3.09 7.61
CA HIS A 50 6.74 4.22 8.52
C HIS A 50 8.13 4.38 9.12
N HIS A 51 8.67 5.61 9.03
CA HIS A 51 9.93 5.98 9.66
C HIS A 51 9.74 6.26 11.16
N PHE A 52 10.79 6.06 11.95
CA PHE A 52 10.84 6.29 13.41
C PHE A 52 9.81 5.49 14.24
N ALA A 53 8.99 4.66 13.64
CA ALA A 53 8.01 3.82 14.30
C ALA A 53 8.55 2.40 14.52
N ARG A 54 7.99 1.68 15.50
CA ARG A 54 8.21 0.23 15.65
C ARG A 54 7.39 -0.55 14.62
N GLN A 55 7.70 -0.30 13.34
CA GLN A 55 7.07 -0.87 12.16
C GLN A 55 8.11 -1.13 11.08
N LEU A 56 7.69 -1.55 9.90
CA LEU A 56 8.55 -1.67 8.71
C LEU A 56 8.90 -0.27 8.18
N ALA A 57 10.17 -0.04 7.85
CA ALA A 57 10.65 1.25 7.36
C ALA A 57 11.50 1.18 6.09
N SER A 58 12.15 0.03 5.81
CA SER A 58 13.01 -0.18 4.65
C SER A 58 12.36 -1.20 3.71
N PRO A 59 11.56 -0.76 2.73
CA PRO A 59 10.73 -1.66 1.94
C PRO A 59 11.52 -2.56 0.99
N PHE A 60 12.50 -2.04 0.26
CA PHE A 60 13.11 -2.75 -0.87
C PHE A 60 13.82 -4.05 -0.52
N PRO A 61 14.60 -4.16 0.57
CA PRO A 61 15.17 -5.45 1.00
C PRO A 61 14.08 -6.49 1.31
N LEU A 62 12.99 -6.08 1.96
CA LEU A 62 11.87 -6.97 2.26
C LEU A 62 11.15 -7.40 0.97
N LEU A 63 10.84 -6.48 0.06
CA LEU A 63 10.16 -6.77 -1.21
C LEU A 63 11.00 -7.70 -2.09
N ALA A 64 12.31 -7.49 -2.17
CA ALA A 64 13.23 -8.37 -2.88
C ALA A 64 13.27 -9.79 -2.27
N ALA A 65 13.32 -9.89 -0.93
CA ALA A 65 13.31 -11.17 -0.23
C ALA A 65 12.00 -11.93 -0.45
N VAL A 66 10.84 -11.25 -0.36
CA VAL A 66 9.53 -11.83 -0.68
C VAL A 66 9.48 -12.24 -2.16
N GLY A 67 9.99 -11.39 -3.06
CA GLY A 67 10.04 -11.65 -4.50
C GLY A 67 10.81 -12.93 -4.85
N ALA A 68 11.95 -13.15 -4.19
CA ALA A 68 12.78 -14.34 -4.36
C ALA A 68 12.16 -15.63 -3.76
N ARG A 69 11.24 -15.50 -2.81
CA ARG A 69 10.60 -16.62 -2.10
C ARG A 69 9.22 -17.00 -2.64
N THR A 70 8.66 -16.19 -3.52
CA THR A 70 7.31 -16.35 -4.11
C THR A 70 7.39 -16.35 -5.63
N GLY A 71 6.36 -16.88 -6.30
CA GLY A 71 6.37 -17.02 -7.77
C GLY A 71 5.21 -16.31 -8.48
N ARG A 72 4.11 -16.03 -7.79
CA ARG A 72 2.86 -15.56 -8.40
C ARG A 72 2.27 -14.32 -7.73
N ILE A 73 2.33 -14.23 -6.40
CA ILE A 73 1.70 -13.17 -5.62
C ILE A 73 2.26 -11.79 -6.00
N GLU A 74 1.41 -10.80 -6.16
CA GLU A 74 1.81 -9.39 -6.27
C GLU A 74 2.43 -8.92 -4.94
N ILE A 75 3.46 -8.09 -5.01
CA ILE A 75 4.19 -7.63 -3.84
C ILE A 75 4.22 -6.13 -3.86
N GLY A 76 3.89 -5.48 -2.75
CA GLY A 76 3.83 -4.03 -2.79
C GLY A 76 3.95 -3.33 -1.45
N THR A 77 3.81 -2.02 -1.53
CA THR A 77 3.71 -1.14 -0.36
C THR A 77 2.37 -0.43 -0.33
N ALA A 78 1.93 -0.09 0.86
CA ALA A 78 0.75 0.72 1.09
C ALA A 78 0.92 1.58 2.36
N VAL A 79 1.76 2.62 2.27
CA VAL A 79 2.52 3.21 1.14
C VAL A 79 3.91 3.65 1.60
N ILE A 80 4.82 4.02 0.67
CA ILE A 80 6.08 4.73 0.97
C ILE A 80 5.80 6.23 1.01
N ASP A 81 6.41 6.94 1.97
CA ASP A 81 6.36 8.39 2.07
C ASP A 81 7.47 9.03 1.25
N MET A 82 7.11 9.68 0.13
CA MET A 82 8.05 10.29 -0.80
C MET A 82 8.82 11.47 -0.24
N ARG A 83 8.47 12.00 0.93
CA ARG A 83 9.24 13.04 1.62
C ARG A 83 10.59 12.53 2.12
N TYR A 84 10.70 11.22 2.38
CA TYR A 84 11.88 10.56 2.92
C TYR A 84 12.78 9.94 1.85
N GLU A 85 12.32 9.90 0.59
CA GLU A 85 12.98 9.14 -0.46
C GLU A 85 13.85 10.01 -1.39
N ASN A 86 15.04 9.51 -1.73
CA ASN A 86 15.77 10.00 -2.90
C ASN A 86 15.15 9.36 -4.15
N PRO A 87 14.52 10.12 -5.05
CA PRO A 87 13.79 9.54 -6.17
C PRO A 87 14.69 8.73 -7.14
N LEU A 88 15.98 9.06 -7.27
CA LEU A 88 16.90 8.33 -8.16
C LEU A 88 17.31 6.99 -7.55
N TYR A 89 17.75 6.98 -6.28
CA TYR A 89 18.03 5.71 -5.58
C TYR A 89 16.80 4.81 -5.55
N MET A 90 15.62 5.41 -5.35
CA MET A 90 14.38 4.66 -5.34
C MET A 90 14.07 3.98 -6.69
N VAL A 91 14.45 4.60 -7.84
CA VAL A 91 14.32 3.95 -9.15
C VAL A 91 15.20 2.71 -9.25
N GLU A 92 16.46 2.80 -8.80
CA GLU A 92 17.40 1.66 -8.81
C GLU A 92 16.92 0.53 -7.90
N ASP A 93 16.55 0.85 -6.65
CA ASP A 93 16.09 -0.11 -5.67
C ASP A 93 14.77 -0.78 -6.08
N ALA A 94 13.80 0.01 -6.54
CA ALA A 94 12.51 -0.50 -7.00
C ALA A 94 12.66 -1.37 -8.26
N SER A 95 13.52 -0.96 -9.21
CA SER A 95 13.78 -1.75 -10.40
C SER A 95 14.49 -3.07 -10.05
N ALA A 96 15.48 -3.03 -9.16
CA ALA A 96 16.15 -4.26 -8.70
C ALA A 96 15.17 -5.21 -8.01
N ALA A 97 14.34 -4.70 -7.09
CA ALA A 97 13.33 -5.50 -6.40
C ALA A 97 12.30 -6.09 -7.38
N ASP A 98 11.87 -5.32 -8.37
CA ASP A 98 10.91 -5.77 -9.38
C ASP A 98 11.49 -6.84 -10.31
N LEU A 99 12.73 -6.70 -10.74
CA LEU A 99 13.42 -7.71 -11.54
C LEU A 99 13.60 -9.03 -10.77
N ILE A 100 13.99 -8.96 -9.48
CA ILE A 100 14.04 -10.14 -8.60
C ILE A 100 12.66 -10.78 -8.46
N ALA A 101 11.62 -9.96 -8.35
CA ALA A 101 10.23 -10.43 -8.24
C ALA A 101 9.62 -10.86 -9.59
N GLY A 102 10.35 -10.80 -10.70
CA GLY A 102 9.85 -11.17 -12.03
C GLY A 102 8.69 -10.30 -12.53
N GLY A 103 8.74 -8.98 -12.26
CA GLY A 103 7.75 -8.02 -12.73
C GLY A 103 6.45 -7.98 -11.92
N ARG A 104 6.45 -8.41 -10.64
CA ARG A 104 5.26 -8.50 -9.78
C ARG A 104 5.11 -7.35 -8.78
N LEU A 105 6.05 -6.40 -8.77
CA LEU A 105 6.01 -5.29 -7.83
C LEU A 105 4.84 -4.33 -8.14
N GLN A 106 4.10 -3.98 -7.09
CA GLN A 106 2.99 -3.02 -7.08
C GLN A 106 3.32 -1.95 -6.06
N LEU A 107 4.02 -0.91 -6.46
CA LEU A 107 4.64 0.03 -5.53
C LEU A 107 3.70 1.19 -5.19
N GLY A 108 3.20 1.20 -3.97
CA GLY A 108 2.37 2.29 -3.42
C GLY A 108 3.25 3.38 -2.80
N ILE A 109 3.01 4.62 -3.22
CA ILE A 109 3.69 5.82 -2.73
C ILE A 109 2.66 6.87 -2.31
N SER A 110 3.07 7.84 -1.49
CA SER A 110 2.24 8.99 -1.11
C SER A 110 3.09 10.22 -0.76
N ARG A 111 2.40 11.32 -0.45
CA ARG A 111 3.03 12.51 0.13
C ARG A 111 3.25 12.42 1.64
N GLY A 112 2.99 11.26 2.23
CA GLY A 112 3.08 10.99 3.65
C GLY A 112 1.83 11.32 4.46
N SER A 113 1.87 10.90 5.71
CA SER A 113 0.93 11.18 6.79
C SER A 113 1.71 11.75 7.98
N PRO A 114 1.04 12.20 9.05
CA PRO A 114 1.74 12.54 10.28
C PRO A 114 2.62 11.39 10.78
N GLU A 115 3.88 11.69 11.03
CA GLU A 115 4.91 10.74 11.45
C GLU A 115 5.16 10.85 12.96
N GLN A 116 5.96 9.92 13.52
CA GLN A 116 6.35 9.91 14.93
C GLN A 116 7.27 11.09 15.29
N VAL A 117 7.93 11.67 14.30
CA VAL A 117 8.88 12.79 14.47
C VAL A 117 8.42 13.96 13.60
N ILE A 118 8.31 15.14 14.21
CA ILE A 118 7.99 16.38 13.48
C ILE A 118 9.10 16.63 12.45
N ASP A 119 8.71 16.85 11.19
CA ASP A 119 9.62 17.08 10.07
C ASP A 119 10.73 16.03 9.97
N GLY A 120 10.42 14.76 10.24
CA GLY A 120 11.39 13.66 10.31
C GLY A 120 12.24 13.50 9.04
N TRP A 121 11.71 13.88 7.88
CA TRP A 121 12.41 13.88 6.59
C TRP A 121 13.68 14.75 6.58
N ARG A 122 13.80 15.75 7.47
CA ARG A 122 15.02 16.58 7.64
C ARG A 122 16.23 15.76 8.08
N TYR A 123 16.03 14.73 8.87
CA TYR A 123 17.11 13.83 9.33
C TYR A 123 17.64 12.96 8.19
N PHE A 124 16.88 12.82 7.10
CA PHE A 124 17.29 12.15 5.86
C PHE A 124 17.92 13.12 4.85
N GLY A 125 18.09 14.38 5.22
CA GLY A 125 18.74 15.40 4.39
C GLY A 125 17.82 16.12 3.41
N TYR A 126 16.50 15.99 3.57
CA TYR A 126 15.52 16.66 2.71
C TYR A 126 14.96 17.92 3.33
N GLN A 127 14.66 18.90 2.49
CA GLN A 127 13.97 20.13 2.84
C GLN A 127 13.09 20.59 1.67
N PRO A 128 11.89 21.12 1.96
CA PRO A 128 11.11 21.82 0.94
C PRO A 128 11.89 23.00 0.37
N ALA A 129 11.69 23.31 -0.89
CA ALA A 129 12.22 24.52 -1.51
C ALA A 129 11.55 25.77 -0.90
N GLU A 130 12.08 26.95 -1.17
CA GLU A 130 11.50 28.21 -0.69
C GLU A 130 10.06 28.35 -1.21
N GLY A 131 9.09 28.51 -0.30
CA GLY A 131 7.66 28.59 -0.62
C GLY A 131 6.98 27.25 -0.90
N GLU A 132 7.71 26.14 -0.87
CA GLU A 132 7.17 24.78 -1.05
C GLU A 132 6.73 24.20 0.28
N SER A 133 5.56 23.51 0.33
CA SER A 133 5.20 22.70 1.48
C SER A 133 5.92 21.35 1.46
N ASP A 134 5.98 20.65 2.60
CA ASP A 134 6.49 19.27 2.69
C ASP A 134 5.69 18.31 1.78
N ALA A 135 4.38 18.54 1.67
CA ALA A 135 3.51 17.77 0.78
C ALA A 135 3.85 18.01 -0.71
N ASP A 136 4.24 19.23 -1.09
CA ASP A 136 4.67 19.53 -2.46
C ASP A 136 6.04 18.94 -2.76
N MET A 137 6.96 18.97 -1.80
CA MET A 137 8.23 18.24 -1.89
C MET A 137 8.00 16.76 -2.16
N GLY A 138 7.09 16.10 -1.41
CA GLY A 138 6.75 14.71 -1.66
C GLY A 138 6.17 14.45 -3.05
N ARG A 139 5.33 15.37 -3.56
CA ARG A 139 4.80 15.28 -4.94
C ARG A 139 5.89 15.49 -5.99
N ARG A 140 6.81 16.42 -5.77
CA ARG A 140 7.97 16.66 -6.65
C ARG A 140 8.89 15.43 -6.70
N HIS A 141 9.18 14.80 -5.58
CA HIS A 141 9.94 13.54 -5.55
C HIS A 141 9.20 12.42 -6.30
N ALA A 142 7.88 12.31 -6.13
CA ALA A 142 7.06 11.36 -6.86
C ALA A 142 7.10 11.59 -8.37
N GLN A 143 7.04 12.86 -8.82
CA GLN A 143 7.11 13.21 -10.23
C GLN A 143 8.48 12.84 -10.83
N ILE A 144 9.58 13.18 -10.16
CA ILE A 144 10.93 12.79 -10.60
C ILE A 144 11.05 11.26 -10.71
N PHE A 145 10.57 10.53 -9.68
CA PHE A 145 10.57 9.08 -9.68
C PHE A 145 9.79 8.49 -10.89
N LEU A 146 8.60 9.00 -11.17
CA LEU A 146 7.78 8.56 -12.31
C LEU A 146 8.44 8.85 -13.66
N ASP A 147 9.11 9.99 -13.78
CA ASP A 147 9.80 10.37 -15.03
C ASP A 147 11.03 9.50 -15.28
N MET A 148 11.81 9.22 -14.23
CA MET A 148 12.99 8.35 -14.33
C MET A 148 12.62 6.88 -14.61
N LEU A 149 11.46 6.41 -14.15
CA LEU A 149 10.95 5.06 -14.48
C LEU A 149 10.58 4.88 -15.96
N ARG A 150 10.61 5.93 -16.80
CA ARG A 150 10.49 5.80 -18.25
C ARG A 150 11.69 5.11 -18.87
N GLY A 151 12.83 5.11 -18.17
CA GLY A 151 14.06 4.50 -18.65
C GLY A 151 14.74 5.29 -19.77
N GLU A 152 14.45 6.57 -19.91
CA GLU A 152 15.09 7.46 -20.85
C GLU A 152 16.45 7.92 -20.33
N GLY A 153 17.44 8.09 -21.24
CA GLY A 153 18.75 8.64 -20.89
C GLY A 153 18.65 10.12 -20.56
N PHE A 154 19.31 10.56 -19.50
CA PHE A 154 19.28 11.95 -19.03
C PHE A 154 20.65 12.51 -18.60
N ALA A 155 21.61 11.64 -18.30
CA ALA A 155 22.93 12.02 -17.80
C ALA A 155 24.01 11.94 -18.90
N GLU A 156 24.82 12.98 -19.00
CA GLU A 156 25.94 12.97 -19.96
C GLU A 156 27.02 11.97 -19.52
N PRO A 157 27.50 11.10 -20.44
CA PRO A 157 28.55 10.14 -20.14
C PRO A 157 29.89 10.85 -19.90
N ASN A 158 30.68 10.32 -18.96
CA ASN A 158 32.07 10.75 -18.81
C ASN A 158 32.82 10.47 -20.13
N PRO A 159 33.53 11.45 -20.74
CA PRO A 159 34.29 11.26 -21.97
C PRO A 159 35.45 10.26 -21.83
N GLN A 160 35.86 9.97 -20.58
CA GLN A 160 36.89 8.97 -20.27
C GLN A 160 36.35 7.96 -19.21
N PRO A 161 35.38 7.11 -19.59
CA PRO A 161 34.80 6.16 -18.66
C PRO A 161 35.77 5.00 -18.41
N MET A 162 35.68 4.40 -17.20
CA MET A 162 36.43 3.18 -16.87
C MET A 162 36.00 1.97 -17.72
N PHE A 163 34.72 1.92 -18.07
CA PHE A 163 34.12 0.89 -18.93
C PHE A 163 33.40 1.56 -20.11
N PRO A 164 33.30 0.90 -21.28
CA PRO A 164 32.55 1.43 -22.41
C PRO A 164 31.10 1.71 -22.04
N ASN A 165 30.62 2.91 -22.36
CA ASN A 165 29.24 3.29 -22.22
C ASN A 165 28.44 2.98 -23.50
N PRO A 166 27.12 2.68 -23.39
CA PRO A 166 26.28 2.75 -24.57
C PRO A 166 26.25 4.16 -25.17
N PRO A 167 25.97 4.31 -26.46
CA PRO A 167 25.94 5.63 -27.10
C PRO A 167 24.77 6.48 -26.58
N GLY A 168 24.97 7.79 -26.48
CA GLY A 168 23.96 8.76 -26.03
C GLY A 168 23.97 9.02 -24.53
N LEU A 169 22.92 9.64 -24.05
CA LEU A 169 22.75 9.91 -22.62
C LEU A 169 22.52 8.61 -21.82
N LEU A 170 23.08 8.58 -20.63
CA LEU A 170 22.94 7.43 -19.73
C LEU A 170 21.65 7.54 -18.90
N ARG A 171 21.05 6.41 -18.60
CA ARG A 171 19.90 6.26 -17.69
C ARG A 171 20.34 5.57 -16.40
N LEU A 172 19.44 5.51 -15.42
CA LEU A 172 19.65 4.69 -14.23
C LEU A 172 19.57 3.19 -14.58
N GLU A 173 20.43 2.40 -13.97
CA GLU A 173 20.43 0.94 -14.08
C GLU A 173 20.54 0.31 -12.68
N PRO A 174 19.83 -0.82 -12.40
CA PRO A 174 18.98 -1.54 -13.35
C PRO A 174 17.69 -0.80 -13.68
N THR A 175 17.10 -1.04 -14.85
CA THR A 175 15.78 -0.54 -15.24
C THR A 175 14.80 -1.69 -15.37
N SER A 176 13.65 -1.61 -14.69
CA SER A 176 12.53 -2.54 -14.87
C SER A 176 11.44 -1.93 -15.74
N MET A 177 11.39 -2.37 -17.01
CA MET A 177 10.40 -1.89 -17.97
C MET A 177 8.97 -2.27 -17.53
N GLY A 178 8.05 -1.30 -17.62
CA GLY A 178 6.66 -1.50 -17.20
C GLY A 178 6.39 -1.32 -15.69
N LEU A 179 7.42 -1.11 -14.85
CA LEU A 179 7.20 -0.82 -13.42
C LEU A 179 6.39 0.46 -13.23
N ARG A 180 6.58 1.48 -14.07
CA ARG A 180 5.84 2.75 -14.02
C ARG A 180 4.32 2.55 -14.05
N GLU A 181 3.81 1.56 -14.76
CA GLU A 181 2.36 1.26 -14.85
C GLU A 181 1.82 0.60 -13.58
N ARG A 182 2.71 0.13 -12.70
CA ARG A 182 2.41 -0.55 -11.44
C ARG A 182 2.69 0.32 -10.21
N ILE A 183 2.83 1.63 -10.42
CA ILE A 183 2.92 2.60 -9.34
C ILE A 183 1.50 2.98 -8.91
N TRP A 184 1.30 3.06 -7.59
CA TRP A 184 0.04 3.41 -6.95
C TRP A 184 0.22 4.64 -6.09
N TRP A 185 -0.83 5.45 -6.00
CA TRP A 185 -0.85 6.61 -5.11
C TRP A 185 -1.83 6.39 -3.95
N GLY A 186 -1.34 6.54 -2.71
CA GLY A 186 -2.16 6.55 -1.51
C GLY A 186 -2.85 7.90 -1.33
N ALA A 187 -4.18 7.94 -1.45
CA ALA A 187 -4.95 9.18 -1.40
C ALA A 187 -5.96 9.20 -0.26
N GLY A 188 -5.81 10.18 0.66
CA GLY A 188 -6.78 10.48 1.72
C GLY A 188 -7.83 11.53 1.33
N SER A 189 -7.67 12.23 0.19
CA SER A 189 -8.61 13.24 -0.31
C SER A 189 -8.96 13.03 -1.78
N ASN A 190 -10.10 13.59 -2.23
CA ASN A 190 -10.53 13.52 -3.62
C ASN A 190 -9.53 14.24 -4.54
N ALA A 191 -9.02 15.40 -4.11
CA ALA A 191 -8.06 16.19 -4.90
C ALA A 191 -6.77 15.40 -5.21
N THR A 192 -6.24 14.65 -4.24
CA THR A 192 -5.03 13.85 -4.45
C THR A 192 -5.27 12.60 -5.28
N ALA A 193 -6.48 12.02 -5.24
CA ALA A 193 -6.88 10.93 -6.12
C ALA A 193 -6.99 11.40 -7.59
N VAL A 194 -7.59 12.56 -7.84
CA VAL A 194 -7.65 13.18 -9.17
C VAL A 194 -6.25 13.52 -9.70
N TRP A 195 -5.37 14.04 -8.85
CA TRP A 195 -3.97 14.30 -9.22
C TRP A 195 -3.25 13.02 -9.65
N ALA A 196 -3.43 11.92 -8.90
CA ALA A 196 -2.85 10.63 -9.24
C ALA A 196 -3.35 10.08 -10.58
N ALA A 197 -4.65 10.23 -10.86
CA ALA A 197 -5.25 9.86 -12.14
C ALA A 197 -4.60 10.60 -13.31
N LYS A 198 -4.40 11.91 -13.20
CA LYS A 198 -3.76 12.73 -14.25
C LYS A 198 -2.33 12.27 -14.58
N LEU A 199 -1.60 11.77 -13.58
CA LEU A 199 -0.23 11.25 -13.76
C LEU A 199 -0.17 9.78 -14.19
N GLY A 200 -1.31 9.10 -14.32
CA GLY A 200 -1.38 7.69 -14.72
C GLY A 200 -0.95 6.71 -13.63
N MET A 201 -1.08 7.07 -12.34
CA MET A 201 -0.87 6.15 -11.22
C MET A 201 -2.17 5.43 -10.86
N ASN A 202 -2.08 4.16 -10.45
CA ASN A 202 -3.19 3.44 -9.82
C ASN A 202 -3.55 4.08 -8.47
N LEU A 203 -4.75 3.81 -7.95
CA LEU A 203 -5.24 4.39 -6.71
C LEU A 203 -5.23 3.37 -5.56
N GLN A 204 -4.55 3.72 -4.46
CA GLN A 204 -4.82 3.13 -3.15
C GLN A 204 -5.65 4.13 -2.35
N SER A 205 -6.98 3.91 -2.27
CA SER A 205 -7.84 4.73 -1.42
C SER A 205 -7.49 4.46 0.04
N SER A 206 -7.12 5.53 0.75
CA SER A 206 -6.55 5.44 2.10
C SER A 206 -7.53 4.82 3.10
N THR A 207 -7.00 4.28 4.19
CA THR A 207 -7.78 3.83 5.36
C THR A 207 -8.44 4.97 6.14
N LEU A 208 -8.23 6.21 5.71
CA LEU A 208 -8.87 7.40 6.25
C LEU A 208 -9.22 8.38 5.13
N LYS A 209 -10.19 9.27 5.41
CA LYS A 209 -10.54 10.42 4.55
C LYS A 209 -10.36 11.71 5.36
N SER A 210 -9.60 12.66 4.78
CA SER A 210 -9.34 13.96 5.39
C SER A 210 -10.29 15.08 4.90
N ASP A 211 -11.01 14.85 3.81
CA ASP A 211 -12.09 15.69 3.29
C ASP A 211 -13.47 15.09 3.68
N GLU A 212 -13.67 14.87 4.97
CA GLU A 212 -14.83 14.22 5.59
C GLU A 212 -16.12 15.03 5.36
N THR A 213 -17.20 14.36 4.92
CA THR A 213 -18.47 14.97 4.50
C THR A 213 -19.65 14.67 5.44
N GLY A 214 -19.47 13.85 6.48
CA GLY A 214 -20.54 13.39 7.36
C GLY A 214 -21.23 12.10 6.88
N GLU A 215 -20.91 11.61 5.68
CA GLU A 215 -21.39 10.32 5.17
C GLU A 215 -20.54 9.16 5.72
N ALA A 216 -21.04 7.93 5.60
CA ALA A 216 -20.27 6.73 5.95
C ALA A 216 -18.96 6.64 5.15
N PHE A 217 -17.92 6.14 5.78
CA PHE A 217 -16.58 6.06 5.19
C PHE A 217 -16.56 5.38 3.82
N HIS A 218 -17.26 4.25 3.66
CA HIS A 218 -17.32 3.52 2.39
C HIS A 218 -18.01 4.31 1.28
N VAL A 219 -18.98 5.16 1.59
CA VAL A 219 -19.67 6.04 0.63
C VAL A 219 -18.70 7.13 0.14
N GLN A 220 -17.99 7.77 1.08
CA GLN A 220 -16.98 8.78 0.76
C GLN A 220 -15.83 8.21 -0.07
N GLN A 221 -15.38 6.98 0.22
CA GLN A 221 -14.36 6.31 -0.60
C GLN A 221 -14.89 5.96 -2.00
N ALA A 222 -16.11 5.45 -2.11
CA ALA A 222 -16.73 5.15 -3.40
C ALA A 222 -16.82 6.42 -4.27
N ALA A 223 -17.21 7.56 -3.69
CA ALA A 223 -17.20 8.85 -4.37
C ALA A 223 -15.80 9.25 -4.84
N GLN A 224 -14.77 9.05 -4.03
CA GLN A 224 -13.37 9.27 -4.42
C GLN A 224 -12.96 8.39 -5.61
N ILE A 225 -13.31 7.11 -5.59
CA ILE A 225 -13.00 6.15 -6.67
C ILE A 225 -13.65 6.60 -7.98
N ARG A 226 -14.92 7.03 -7.93
CA ARG A 226 -15.64 7.53 -9.11
C ARG A 226 -14.98 8.80 -9.67
N ALA A 227 -14.61 9.76 -8.81
CA ALA A 227 -13.90 10.98 -9.21
C ALA A 227 -12.52 10.66 -9.84
N TYR A 228 -11.78 9.72 -9.25
CA TYR A 228 -10.51 9.25 -9.80
C TYR A 228 -10.68 8.63 -11.19
N ARG A 229 -11.66 7.72 -11.39
CA ARG A 229 -11.93 7.10 -12.69
C ARG A 229 -12.38 8.09 -13.75
N ALA A 230 -13.18 9.10 -13.38
CA ALA A 230 -13.55 10.18 -14.27
C ALA A 230 -12.34 10.98 -14.75
N ALA A 231 -11.46 11.38 -13.82
CA ALA A 231 -10.23 12.10 -14.13
C ALA A 231 -9.24 11.27 -14.97
N TRP A 232 -9.18 9.95 -14.73
CA TRP A 232 -8.37 9.02 -15.53
C TRP A 232 -8.84 8.98 -16.99
N LYS A 233 -10.14 8.87 -17.20
CA LYS A 233 -10.75 8.88 -18.54
C LYS A 233 -10.50 10.21 -19.25
N GLU A 234 -10.64 11.32 -18.54
CA GLU A 234 -10.38 12.68 -19.07
C GLU A 234 -8.91 12.85 -19.48
N ALA A 235 -7.97 12.26 -18.70
CA ALA A 235 -6.54 12.30 -19.00
C ALA A 235 -6.14 11.47 -20.24
N GLY A 236 -7.00 10.60 -20.76
CA GLY A 236 -6.80 9.86 -22.01
C GLY A 236 -5.75 8.74 -21.93
N HIS A 237 -5.51 8.17 -20.75
CA HIS A 237 -4.58 7.03 -20.61
C HIS A 237 -5.07 5.79 -21.35
N ALA A 238 -4.17 5.09 -22.05
CA ALA A 238 -4.52 3.92 -22.87
C ALA A 238 -4.86 2.66 -22.05
N ARG A 239 -4.32 2.55 -20.83
CA ARG A 239 -4.59 1.40 -19.95
C ARG A 239 -5.76 1.66 -19.00
N GLU A 240 -6.38 0.58 -18.53
CA GLU A 240 -7.35 0.68 -17.45
C GLU A 240 -6.64 0.88 -16.08
N PRO A 241 -7.18 1.77 -15.22
CA PRO A 241 -6.63 1.96 -13.90
C PRO A 241 -7.05 0.84 -12.95
N ARG A 242 -6.24 0.61 -11.93
CA ARG A 242 -6.61 -0.26 -10.81
C ARG A 242 -6.82 0.58 -9.55
N VAL A 243 -7.78 0.13 -8.74
CA VAL A 243 -8.13 0.77 -7.46
C VAL A 243 -8.09 -0.27 -6.35
N SER A 244 -7.47 0.04 -5.24
CA SER A 244 -7.51 -0.77 -4.03
C SER A 244 -8.16 -0.03 -2.86
N VAL A 245 -8.83 -0.80 -2.00
CA VAL A 245 -9.27 -0.39 -0.67
C VAL A 245 -8.73 -1.37 0.36
N SER A 246 -8.50 -0.88 1.58
CA SER A 246 -8.07 -1.72 2.70
C SER A 246 -9.17 -1.81 3.74
N ARG A 247 -9.36 -3.01 4.31
CA ARG A 247 -10.35 -3.27 5.38
C ARG A 247 -9.78 -4.24 6.40
N SER A 248 -10.11 -4.02 7.67
CA SER A 248 -9.97 -5.01 8.73
C SER A 248 -11.22 -5.91 8.69
N ILE A 249 -11.07 -7.14 8.21
CA ILE A 249 -12.16 -8.09 8.01
C ILE A 249 -11.80 -9.41 8.72
N PHE A 250 -12.66 -9.84 9.65
CA PHE A 250 -12.45 -11.03 10.46
C PHE A 250 -13.70 -11.92 10.41
N ALA A 251 -13.62 -13.04 9.72
CA ALA A 251 -14.66 -14.05 9.73
C ALA A 251 -14.55 -14.88 11.03
N LEU A 252 -15.59 -14.86 11.86
CA LEU A 252 -15.62 -15.56 13.15
C LEU A 252 -16.01 -17.03 12.92
N ILE A 253 -15.04 -17.88 12.56
CA ILE A 253 -15.30 -19.28 12.22
C ILE A 253 -14.96 -20.24 13.38
N ASP A 254 -14.11 -19.83 14.32
CA ASP A 254 -13.75 -20.62 15.49
C ASP A 254 -13.79 -19.80 16.80
N ASP A 255 -13.56 -20.47 17.94
CA ASP A 255 -13.59 -19.84 19.27
C ASP A 255 -12.43 -18.86 19.47
N ARG A 256 -11.31 -19.06 18.79
CA ARG A 256 -10.17 -18.14 18.82
C ARG A 256 -10.48 -16.83 18.12
N ASP A 257 -11.16 -16.88 16.98
CA ASP A 257 -11.63 -15.68 16.27
C ASP A 257 -12.61 -14.89 17.14
N ARG A 258 -13.55 -15.59 17.79
CA ARG A 258 -14.50 -14.96 18.72
C ARG A 258 -13.80 -14.34 19.91
N ALA A 259 -12.77 -14.99 20.44
CA ALA A 259 -11.99 -14.46 21.57
C ALA A 259 -11.23 -13.18 21.20
N TYR A 260 -10.67 -13.09 19.98
CA TYR A 260 -9.92 -11.92 19.54
C TYR A 260 -10.83 -10.79 19.03
N PHE A 261 -11.86 -11.10 18.26
CA PHE A 261 -12.63 -10.10 17.51
C PHE A 261 -14.13 -10.12 17.75
N GLY A 262 -14.67 -11.06 18.55
CA GLY A 262 -16.11 -11.22 18.76
C GLY A 262 -16.77 -10.19 19.69
N ASN A 263 -16.02 -9.25 20.27
CA ASN A 263 -16.54 -8.32 21.28
C ASN A 263 -17.28 -7.08 20.73
N GLY A 264 -17.56 -7.02 19.42
CA GLY A 264 -18.46 -6.04 18.80
C GLY A 264 -18.10 -4.55 18.96
N ARG A 265 -16.83 -4.22 19.27
CA ARG A 265 -16.45 -2.85 19.66
C ARG A 265 -16.23 -1.85 18.52
N GLU A 266 -16.27 -2.27 17.25
CA GLU A 266 -15.93 -1.39 16.12
C GLU A 266 -16.93 -1.54 14.96
N GLU A 267 -18.23 -1.50 15.26
CA GLU A 267 -19.28 -1.56 14.23
C GLU A 267 -19.50 -0.25 13.48
N GLU A 268 -18.91 0.85 13.95
CA GLU A 268 -19.08 2.19 13.39
C GLU A 268 -17.76 2.79 12.91
N ASP A 269 -17.85 3.67 11.91
CA ASP A 269 -16.74 4.48 11.46
C ASP A 269 -16.28 5.43 12.57
N GLN A 270 -14.97 5.60 12.70
CA GLN A 270 -14.40 6.44 13.75
C GLN A 270 -14.05 7.81 13.19
N ILE A 271 -14.40 8.87 13.94
CA ILE A 271 -13.99 10.22 13.62
C ILE A 271 -12.88 10.64 14.57
N GLY A 272 -11.77 11.09 14.02
CA GLY A 272 -10.60 11.52 14.76
C GLY A 272 -9.88 12.68 14.09
N PHE A 273 -8.69 13.00 14.59
CA PHE A 273 -7.82 14.03 14.04
C PHE A 273 -6.49 13.38 13.64
N ILE A 274 -6.01 13.70 12.45
CA ILE A 274 -4.68 13.29 11.98
C ILE A 274 -3.60 14.31 12.38
N ASP A 275 -3.99 15.53 12.59
CA ASP A 275 -3.23 16.63 13.21
C ASP A 275 -4.23 17.57 13.95
N PRO A 276 -3.80 18.56 14.74
CA PRO A 276 -4.70 19.42 15.51
C PRO A 276 -5.77 20.17 14.71
N GLN A 277 -5.62 20.29 13.39
CA GLN A 277 -6.51 21.06 12.53
C GLN A 277 -7.25 20.19 11.49
N THR A 278 -6.77 18.98 11.23
CA THR A 278 -7.31 18.10 10.19
C THR A 278 -8.12 16.96 10.79
N ARG A 279 -9.45 17.11 10.73
CA ARG A 279 -10.40 16.04 11.06
C ARG A 279 -10.37 14.98 9.98
N ALA A 280 -10.50 13.73 10.37
CA ALA A 280 -10.56 12.59 9.44
C ALA A 280 -11.57 11.55 9.93
N ILE A 281 -12.15 10.84 8.98
CA ILE A 281 -12.95 9.64 9.23
C ILE A 281 -12.13 8.40 8.90
N PHE A 282 -12.21 7.40 9.75
CA PHE A 282 -11.55 6.09 9.63
C PHE A 282 -12.62 5.02 9.48
N GLY A 283 -12.41 4.09 8.56
CA GLY A 283 -13.34 3.00 8.32
C GLY A 283 -13.39 2.01 9.48
N ARG A 284 -14.58 1.51 9.74
CA ARG A 284 -14.83 0.47 10.74
C ARG A 284 -14.14 -0.84 10.42
N SER A 285 -13.97 -1.69 11.44
CA SER A 285 -13.64 -3.11 11.28
C SER A 285 -14.92 -3.93 11.07
N TYR A 286 -14.81 -5.01 10.31
CA TYR A 286 -15.86 -5.99 10.08
C TYR A 286 -15.48 -7.28 10.80
N ALA A 287 -16.25 -7.69 11.81
CA ALA A 287 -16.01 -8.94 12.52
C ALA A 287 -17.36 -9.61 12.84
N ALA A 288 -17.67 -10.70 12.15
CA ALA A 288 -18.92 -11.42 12.31
C ALA A 288 -18.79 -12.86 11.77
N GLU A 289 -19.81 -13.69 12.07
CA GLU A 289 -19.99 -14.99 11.39
C GLU A 289 -20.07 -14.78 9.87
N PRO A 290 -19.59 -15.74 9.04
CA PRO A 290 -19.46 -15.55 7.59
C PRO A 290 -20.72 -15.03 6.89
N ASP A 291 -21.91 -15.53 7.22
CA ASP A 291 -23.17 -15.12 6.60
C ASP A 291 -23.51 -13.65 6.88
N VAL A 292 -23.32 -13.22 8.12
CA VAL A 292 -23.54 -11.82 8.53
C VAL A 292 -22.48 -10.92 7.88
N LEU A 293 -21.24 -11.36 7.86
CA LEU A 293 -20.13 -10.64 7.26
C LEU A 293 -20.35 -10.40 5.76
N ILE A 294 -20.82 -11.42 5.02
CA ILE A 294 -21.16 -11.31 3.61
C ILE A 294 -22.21 -10.22 3.37
N GLU A 295 -23.29 -10.19 4.20
CA GLU A 295 -24.35 -9.18 4.08
C GLU A 295 -23.83 -7.76 4.42
N GLN A 296 -22.90 -7.63 5.35
CA GLN A 296 -22.25 -6.35 5.66
C GLN A 296 -21.36 -5.85 4.51
N LEU A 297 -20.55 -6.75 3.96
CA LEU A 297 -19.61 -6.42 2.89
C LEU A 297 -20.30 -6.11 1.55
N ARG A 298 -21.47 -6.69 1.27
CA ARG A 298 -22.31 -6.32 0.12
C ARG A 298 -22.76 -4.86 0.14
N LYS A 299 -22.86 -4.25 1.34
CA LYS A 299 -23.26 -2.86 1.52
C LYS A 299 -22.09 -1.87 1.47
N ASP A 300 -20.86 -2.35 1.46
CA ASP A 300 -19.67 -1.49 1.35
C ASP A 300 -19.46 -1.08 -0.13
N GLU A 301 -19.90 0.14 -0.47
CA GLU A 301 -19.82 0.67 -1.82
C GLU A 301 -18.36 0.75 -2.33
N ALA A 302 -17.41 1.09 -1.46
CA ALA A 302 -16.02 1.22 -1.86
C ALA A 302 -15.40 -0.14 -2.20
N ILE A 303 -15.75 -1.21 -1.46
CA ILE A 303 -15.36 -2.57 -1.82
C ILE A 303 -15.99 -2.95 -3.17
N ALA A 304 -17.25 -2.61 -3.41
CA ALA A 304 -17.92 -2.90 -4.69
C ALA A 304 -17.19 -2.25 -5.87
N GLU A 305 -16.80 -0.98 -5.73
CA GLU A 305 -16.09 -0.19 -6.76
C GLU A 305 -14.62 -0.61 -6.96
N ALA A 306 -13.94 -1.17 -5.96
CA ALA A 306 -12.51 -1.45 -6.02
C ALA A 306 -12.19 -2.73 -6.81
N ASP A 307 -11.03 -2.76 -7.48
CA ASP A 307 -10.50 -3.93 -8.19
C ASP A 307 -9.70 -4.85 -7.27
N THR A 308 -9.15 -4.28 -6.19
CA THR A 308 -8.29 -4.98 -5.22
C THR A 308 -8.75 -4.68 -3.80
N LEU A 309 -8.95 -5.73 -3.01
CA LEU A 309 -9.20 -5.64 -1.57
C LEU A 309 -7.96 -6.07 -0.81
N LEU A 310 -7.47 -5.22 0.11
CA LEU A 310 -6.37 -5.52 1.00
C LEU A 310 -6.91 -5.78 2.41
N LEU A 311 -6.73 -6.99 2.90
CA LEU A 311 -7.11 -7.40 4.26
C LEU A 311 -6.04 -6.88 5.23
N THR A 312 -6.37 -5.94 6.09
CA THR A 312 -5.46 -5.51 7.16
C THR A 312 -5.32 -6.63 8.19
N VAL A 313 -4.13 -7.18 8.31
CA VAL A 313 -3.86 -8.32 9.19
C VAL A 313 -3.21 -7.89 10.51
N PRO A 314 -3.61 -8.49 11.65
CA PRO A 314 -3.02 -8.24 12.96
C PRO A 314 -1.68 -9.00 13.09
N ASN A 315 -0.62 -8.49 12.45
CA ASN A 315 0.66 -9.19 12.31
C ASN A 315 1.26 -9.68 13.64
N GLN A 316 0.95 -9.01 14.76
CA GLN A 316 1.42 -9.40 16.10
C GLN A 316 0.84 -10.73 16.60
N LEU A 317 -0.21 -11.26 15.97
CA LEU A 317 -0.75 -12.60 16.27
C LEU A 317 0.00 -13.72 15.54
N GLY A 318 1.02 -13.39 14.75
CA GLY A 318 1.93 -14.35 14.13
C GLY A 318 1.44 -14.89 12.78
N VAL A 319 2.33 -15.58 12.08
CA VAL A 319 2.11 -16.09 10.71
C VAL A 319 0.91 -17.02 10.63
N ALA A 320 0.85 -18.02 11.53
CA ALA A 320 -0.20 -19.03 11.48
C ALA A 320 -1.62 -18.44 11.64
N TYR A 321 -1.78 -17.47 12.55
CA TYR A 321 -3.08 -16.84 12.74
C TYR A 321 -3.44 -15.89 11.58
N ASN A 322 -2.49 -15.14 11.07
CA ASN A 322 -2.72 -14.26 9.93
C ASN A 322 -3.03 -15.05 8.64
N ALA A 323 -2.39 -16.20 8.44
CA ALA A 323 -2.74 -17.14 7.37
C ALA A 323 -4.18 -17.66 7.51
N HIS A 324 -4.59 -18.04 8.74
CA HIS A 324 -5.97 -18.43 9.05
C HIS A 324 -6.98 -17.32 8.71
N VAL A 325 -6.70 -16.06 9.08
CA VAL A 325 -7.57 -14.92 8.72
C VAL A 325 -7.73 -14.80 7.20
N ILE A 326 -6.64 -14.90 6.45
CA ILE A 326 -6.65 -14.84 4.98
C ILE A 326 -7.47 -16.02 4.41
N GLU A 327 -7.19 -17.23 4.86
CA GLU A 327 -7.87 -18.46 4.42
C GLU A 327 -9.37 -18.40 4.69
N ALA A 328 -9.78 -17.95 5.88
CA ALA A 328 -11.18 -17.81 6.26
C ALA A 328 -11.96 -16.91 5.28
N ILE A 329 -11.37 -15.77 4.89
CA ILE A 329 -11.99 -14.88 3.90
C ILE A 329 -12.01 -15.51 2.52
N LEU A 330 -10.92 -16.11 2.07
CA LEU A 330 -10.84 -16.74 0.74
C LEU A 330 -11.79 -17.91 0.58
N THR A 331 -12.05 -18.66 1.65
CA THR A 331 -12.86 -19.89 1.64
C THR A 331 -14.34 -19.64 1.92
N HIS A 332 -14.65 -18.80 2.93
CA HIS A 332 -16.02 -18.69 3.45
C HIS A 332 -16.73 -17.40 3.00
N VAL A 333 -16.01 -16.37 2.57
CA VAL A 333 -16.59 -15.06 2.26
C VAL A 333 -16.49 -14.73 0.77
N ALA A 334 -15.31 -14.82 0.20
CA ALA A 334 -15.02 -14.38 -1.16
C ALA A 334 -15.87 -15.09 -2.24
N PRO A 335 -16.11 -16.43 -2.19
CA PRO A 335 -16.94 -17.11 -3.18
C PRO A 335 -18.39 -16.61 -3.18
N ALA A 336 -18.98 -16.40 -2.00
CA ALA A 336 -20.36 -15.91 -1.88
C ALA A 336 -20.56 -14.47 -2.38
N LEU A 337 -19.47 -13.70 -2.47
CA LEU A 337 -19.44 -12.34 -3.01
C LEU A 337 -19.04 -12.28 -4.49
N GLY A 338 -18.79 -13.44 -5.12
CA GLY A 338 -18.34 -13.52 -6.51
C GLY A 338 -16.93 -12.98 -6.74
N TRP A 339 -16.10 -12.97 -5.71
CA TRP A 339 -14.71 -12.50 -5.78
C TRP A 339 -13.74 -13.62 -6.19
N ARG A 340 -14.19 -14.87 -6.07
CA ARG A 340 -13.49 -16.11 -6.44
C ARG A 340 -14.40 -17.03 -7.24
#